data_4769391b69f8e084b9d14fa400b3235d
#
_entry.id   4769391b69f8e084b9d14fa400b3235d
#
_cell.length_a   1.000
_cell.length_b   1.000
_cell.length_c   1.000
_cell.angle_alpha   90.00
_cell.angle_beta   90.00
_cell.angle_gamma   90.00
#
_symmetry.space_group_name_H-M   'P 1'
#
loop_
_entity.id
_entity.type
_entity.pdbx_description
1 polymer ?
#
loop_
_entity_poly.entity_id
_entity_poly.type
_entity_poly.pdbx_seq_one_letter_code
_entity_poly.pdbx_strand_id
1 'polypeptide(L)'
;MNRKALKTQAKITLKRHYWLILVLCLFAAFLGVEYGSTLWATDYQNPAVVSSSADETTVTSGAANDHLSSNGISDLLEKIIAGDDAGAKRQVKQSQKSIQDNDHDAMFGRSRGVFATVLNSFSTGSVILSVTNAMSSILHSRGGATILLVLASLAVYLFVWLFIRETYLVVSRRMVLESRVYEQVPIHHMMFPLRTRKWARIAWTMFVKSVFLTLWWLTIVGGIIKTFSYMLVPFIIAENPSIKACDAITLSRRMMRGHKWECFVAILTFLGWDILSICTLGLTGIFYSNGYKASFWAEYYTYLRGTAKQAGLQGAEQLNDTFLFEKAPADLLERTYADARTAISEVDAQGETVSAPKGFAGWLADWFGIRIMRSRQVSAWEDYQGKMHASKTGRALLAAQMYPVRLSPIPMKDKNINIGGLNAARSYSLLNLIMMFFIFCIIGWVWEVALCFIDEGVFVNRGTLHGPWLPIYGTGGVFILIVLKKLRKHPVAEFVAAVALCGTLEYISSWHLEMTKGQRWWDYTGYFLNINGRICAEGLLVFGLGGLAIVYLVAPTLNQLLDRINRKALLCVALVLLVSYIGDQVYSAQHPNSGHGITDTGSSSVEVRQ
;
A
#
# COMPACT_ATOMS: atom_id res chain seq x y z
N MET A 1 5.22 -13.20 -36.56
CA MET A 1 5.29 -12.09 -35.58
C MET A 1 6.58 -11.29 -35.74
N ASN A 2 6.50 -9.95 -35.83
CA ASN A 2 7.71 -9.10 -35.83
C ASN A 2 8.09 -8.71 -34.39
N ARG A 3 8.92 -9.53 -33.74
CA ARG A 3 9.37 -9.33 -32.36
C ARG A 3 10.13 -8.02 -32.15
N LYS A 4 10.90 -7.56 -33.15
CA LYS A 4 11.64 -6.31 -33.09
C LYS A 4 10.71 -5.11 -32.98
N ALA A 5 9.62 -5.10 -33.76
CA ALA A 5 8.61 -4.05 -33.70
C ALA A 5 7.91 -4.01 -32.34
N LEU A 6 7.47 -5.17 -31.79
CA LEU A 6 6.84 -5.23 -30.47
C LEU A 6 7.78 -4.74 -29.35
N LYS A 7 9.07 -5.12 -29.42
CA LYS A 7 10.07 -4.65 -28.46
C LYS A 7 10.32 -3.14 -28.54
N THR A 8 10.26 -2.56 -29.75
CA THR A 8 10.40 -1.11 -29.94
C THR A 8 9.21 -0.37 -29.33
N GLN A 9 7.98 -0.82 -29.60
CA GLN A 9 6.77 -0.23 -29.04
C GLN A 9 6.74 -0.35 -27.50
N ALA A 10 7.12 -1.51 -26.97
CA ALA A 10 7.24 -1.71 -25.52
C ALA A 10 8.20 -0.72 -24.85
N LYS A 11 9.33 -0.41 -25.49
CA LYS A 11 10.29 0.60 -24.98
C LYS A 11 9.70 2.01 -25.03
N ILE A 12 8.92 2.35 -26.07
CA ILE A 12 8.25 3.65 -26.18
C ILE A 12 7.22 3.79 -25.06
N THR A 13 6.39 2.77 -24.85
CA THR A 13 5.40 2.74 -23.76
C THR A 13 6.08 2.88 -22.39
N LEU A 14 7.13 2.09 -22.13
CA LEU A 14 7.90 2.17 -20.89
C LEU A 14 8.49 3.56 -20.68
N LYS A 15 9.11 4.17 -21.69
CA LYS A 15 9.70 5.50 -21.59
C LYS A 15 8.64 6.58 -21.29
N ARG A 16 7.45 6.47 -21.92
CA ARG A 16 6.35 7.42 -21.72
C ARG A 16 5.76 7.35 -20.31
N HIS A 17 5.61 6.14 -19.76
CA HIS A 17 4.95 5.89 -18.48
C HIS A 17 5.88 5.22 -17.45
N TYR A 18 7.16 5.59 -17.47
CA TYR A 18 8.20 4.93 -16.69
C TYR A 18 7.83 4.75 -15.21
N TRP A 19 7.50 5.84 -14.52
CA TRP A 19 7.19 5.79 -13.08
C TRP A 19 5.93 4.98 -12.76
N LEU A 20 4.91 5.09 -13.59
CA LEU A 20 3.68 4.31 -13.41
C LEU A 20 3.98 2.80 -13.52
N ILE A 21 4.66 2.40 -14.59
CA ILE A 21 4.96 0.98 -14.87
C ILE A 21 5.94 0.43 -13.83
N LEU A 22 6.92 1.23 -13.41
CA LEU A 22 7.86 0.86 -12.34
C LEU A 22 7.12 0.57 -11.03
N VAL A 23 6.24 1.46 -10.59
CA VAL A 23 5.45 1.28 -9.36
C VAL A 23 4.53 0.06 -9.47
N LEU A 24 3.87 -0.15 -10.62
CA LEU A 24 3.04 -1.33 -10.86
C LEU A 24 3.84 -2.63 -10.76
N CYS A 25 5.03 -2.69 -11.36
CA CYS A 25 5.88 -3.89 -11.29
C CYS A 25 6.48 -4.11 -9.91
N LEU A 26 6.88 -3.04 -9.22
CA LEU A 26 7.40 -3.12 -7.85
C LEU A 26 6.33 -3.65 -6.88
N PHE A 27 5.10 -3.15 -7.00
CA PHE A 27 3.99 -3.62 -6.17
C PHE A 27 3.58 -5.06 -6.53
N ALA A 28 3.67 -5.47 -7.81
CA ALA A 28 3.50 -6.86 -8.23
C ALA A 28 4.55 -7.79 -7.61
N ALA A 29 5.81 -7.34 -7.54
CA ALA A 29 6.90 -8.06 -6.89
C ALA A 29 6.68 -8.19 -5.37
N PHE A 30 6.28 -7.10 -4.72
CA PHE A 30 5.97 -7.07 -3.29
C PHE A 30 4.81 -8.01 -2.92
N LEU A 31 3.75 -8.05 -3.72
CA LEU A 31 2.63 -8.99 -3.53
C LEU A 31 2.98 -10.44 -3.92
N GLY A 32 4.18 -10.71 -4.43
CA GLY A 32 4.59 -12.02 -4.90
C GLY A 32 3.78 -12.53 -6.10
N VAL A 33 3.16 -11.64 -6.87
CA VAL A 33 2.35 -11.98 -8.06
C VAL A 33 3.25 -12.29 -9.24
N GLU A 34 4.15 -11.35 -9.54
CA GLU A 34 5.17 -11.45 -10.60
C GLU A 34 6.44 -10.72 -10.13
N TYR A 35 7.56 -11.07 -10.71
CA TYR A 35 8.86 -10.41 -10.46
C TYR A 35 9.38 -10.50 -9.00
N GLY A 36 8.82 -11.37 -8.16
CA GLY A 36 9.27 -11.55 -6.78
C GLY A 36 10.76 -11.92 -6.68
N SER A 37 11.27 -12.68 -7.65
CA SER A 37 12.70 -13.02 -7.74
C SER A 37 13.65 -11.81 -7.87
N THR A 38 13.16 -10.63 -8.23
CA THR A 38 13.98 -9.42 -8.27
C THR A 38 14.18 -8.78 -6.89
N LEU A 39 13.40 -9.21 -5.90
CA LEU A 39 13.52 -8.78 -4.51
C LEU A 39 14.37 -9.77 -3.67
N TRP A 40 15.00 -10.77 -4.32
CA TRP A 40 15.77 -11.79 -3.62
C TRP A 40 16.90 -11.22 -2.75
N ALA A 41 17.51 -10.10 -3.15
CA ALA A 41 18.50 -9.41 -2.33
C ALA A 41 17.93 -8.86 -1.01
N THR A 42 16.61 -8.70 -0.93
CA THR A 42 15.93 -8.33 0.30
C THR A 42 15.57 -9.55 1.16
N ASP A 43 15.55 -10.74 0.55
CA ASP A 43 15.34 -12.02 1.22
C ASP A 43 16.69 -12.69 1.56
N TYR A 44 17.80 -12.05 1.22
CA TYR A 44 19.15 -12.56 1.50
C TYR A 44 19.36 -12.58 3.02
N GLN A 45 18.92 -13.67 3.60
CA GLN A 45 19.13 -13.99 5.00
C GLN A 45 20.61 -14.34 5.18
N ASN A 46 21.22 -13.70 6.14
CA ASN A 46 22.50 -13.98 6.78
C ASN A 46 23.48 -14.91 6.03
N PRO A 47 24.62 -14.41 5.58
CA PRO A 47 25.73 -15.26 5.10
C PRO A 47 26.24 -16.26 6.16
N ALA A 48 25.90 -16.07 7.44
CA ALA A 48 26.21 -17.04 8.52
C ALA A 48 25.52 -18.40 8.35
N VAL A 49 24.43 -18.50 7.58
CA VAL A 49 23.76 -19.77 7.31
C VAL A 49 24.47 -20.58 6.22
N VAL A 50 25.26 -19.94 5.35
CA VAL A 50 25.99 -20.62 4.27
C VAL A 50 27.35 -21.17 4.74
N SER A 51 27.91 -20.65 5.83
CA SER A 51 29.21 -21.12 6.36
C SER A 51 29.09 -22.32 7.32
N SER A 52 27.90 -22.73 7.76
CA SER A 52 27.72 -23.89 8.66
C SER A 52 27.51 -25.23 7.94
N SER A 53 27.53 -25.25 6.60
CA SER A 53 27.39 -26.50 5.84
C SER A 53 28.72 -27.17 5.45
N ALA A 54 29.88 -26.70 5.98
CA ALA A 54 31.18 -27.22 5.61
C ALA A 54 31.93 -27.97 6.73
N ASP A 55 31.35 -28.17 7.90
CA ASP A 55 31.95 -28.98 8.95
C ASP A 55 30.94 -29.98 9.54
N GLU A 56 30.89 -31.16 8.95
CA GLU A 56 30.29 -32.35 9.52
C GLU A 56 31.14 -32.85 10.66
N THR A 57 30.86 -32.50 11.89
CA THR A 57 30.97 -33.43 13.03
C THR A 57 30.31 -32.83 14.26
N THR A 58 29.24 -33.53 14.69
CA THR A 58 28.64 -33.41 16.02
C THR A 58 28.30 -32.01 16.48
N VAL A 59 27.02 -31.62 16.34
CA VAL A 59 26.29 -30.98 17.43
C VAL A 59 24.80 -30.92 17.08
N THR A 60 24.02 -31.43 17.95
CA THR A 60 22.61 -31.11 18.25
C THR A 60 21.99 -30.06 17.31
N SER A 61 21.36 -30.56 16.27
CA SER A 61 20.41 -29.87 15.41
C SER A 61 19.27 -29.27 16.23
N GLY A 62 19.31 -27.99 16.52
CA GLY A 62 18.26 -27.37 17.30
C GLY A 62 18.02 -25.88 17.12
N ALA A 63 18.93 -25.14 16.49
CA ALA A 63 18.85 -23.66 16.60
C ALA A 63 18.85 -22.87 15.28
N ALA A 64 19.08 -23.49 14.13
CA ALA A 64 19.34 -22.72 12.89
C ALA A 64 18.19 -22.66 11.87
N ASN A 65 17.07 -23.35 12.09
CA ASN A 65 15.98 -23.44 11.11
C ASN A 65 14.62 -22.90 11.58
N ASP A 66 14.57 -22.10 12.64
CA ASP A 66 13.30 -21.62 13.21
C ASP A 66 12.69 -20.39 12.52
N HIS A 67 13.26 -19.95 11.40
CA HIS A 67 12.65 -18.90 10.62
C HIS A 67 11.65 -19.48 9.62
N LEU A 68 10.34 -19.33 9.92
CA LEU A 68 9.24 -19.65 8.97
C LEU A 68 9.33 -21.05 8.33
N SER A 69 9.98 -22.03 8.95
CA SER A 69 9.75 -23.40 8.55
C SER A 69 8.32 -23.74 8.95
N SER A 70 7.59 -24.36 8.03
CA SER A 70 6.26 -24.93 8.32
C SER A 70 6.26 -25.77 9.61
N ASN A 71 7.42 -26.24 10.04
CA ASN A 71 7.65 -27.03 11.23
C ASN A 71 7.57 -26.20 12.52
N GLY A 72 8.11 -24.99 12.56
CA GLY A 72 8.08 -24.15 13.77
C GLY A 72 6.67 -23.66 14.13
N ILE A 73 5.83 -23.36 13.13
CA ILE A 73 4.42 -22.98 13.37
C ILE A 73 3.60 -24.24 13.74
N SER A 74 3.85 -25.39 13.12
CA SER A 74 3.15 -26.63 13.48
C SER A 74 3.48 -27.08 14.90
N ASP A 75 4.73 -27.01 15.34
CA ASP A 75 5.15 -27.28 16.71
C ASP A 75 4.53 -26.32 17.73
N LEU A 76 4.43 -25.04 17.37
CA LEU A 76 3.76 -24.04 18.21
C LEU A 76 2.27 -24.35 18.36
N LEU A 77 1.60 -24.66 17.26
CA LEU A 77 0.18 -25.05 17.26
C LEU A 77 -0.04 -26.34 18.04
N GLU A 78 0.84 -27.33 17.91
CA GLU A 78 0.78 -28.58 18.68
C GLU A 78 0.88 -28.32 20.18
N LYS A 79 1.82 -27.51 20.64
CA LYS A 79 1.95 -27.09 22.04
C LYS A 79 0.73 -26.33 22.55
N ILE A 80 0.17 -25.43 21.74
CA ILE A 80 -1.04 -24.69 22.08
C ILE A 80 -2.24 -25.66 22.22
N ILE A 81 -2.38 -26.62 21.31
CA ILE A 81 -3.45 -27.63 21.33
C ILE A 81 -3.28 -28.55 22.54
N ALA A 82 -2.04 -28.96 22.86
CA ALA A 82 -1.71 -29.80 24.01
C ALA A 82 -1.88 -29.05 25.36
N GLY A 83 -2.06 -27.73 25.35
CA GLY A 83 -2.20 -26.91 26.57
C GLY A 83 -0.87 -26.56 27.27
N ASP A 84 0.27 -26.76 26.58
CA ASP A 84 1.59 -26.43 27.10
C ASP A 84 1.91 -24.92 26.82
N ASP A 85 1.26 -24.04 27.58
CA ASP A 85 1.47 -22.60 27.47
C ASP A 85 2.90 -22.19 27.80
N ALA A 86 3.55 -22.91 28.71
CA ALA A 86 4.93 -22.61 29.11
C ALA A 86 5.92 -22.98 28.00
N GLY A 87 5.69 -24.08 27.31
CA GLY A 87 6.46 -24.49 26.15
C GLY A 87 6.23 -23.59 24.96
N ALA A 88 4.97 -23.21 24.68
CA ALA A 88 4.63 -22.28 23.60
C ALA A 88 5.27 -20.89 23.82
N LYS A 89 5.18 -20.32 25.04
CA LYS A 89 5.83 -19.06 25.41
C LYS A 89 7.35 -19.14 25.31
N ARG A 90 7.96 -20.26 25.74
CA ARG A 90 9.42 -20.46 25.61
C ARG A 90 9.86 -20.48 24.15
N GLN A 91 9.13 -21.20 23.29
CA GLN A 91 9.41 -21.26 21.86
C GLN A 91 9.33 -19.89 21.20
N VAL A 92 8.25 -19.13 21.44
CA VAL A 92 8.10 -17.78 20.91
C VAL A 92 9.24 -16.86 21.39
N LYS A 93 9.57 -16.89 22.70
CA LYS A 93 10.69 -16.13 23.24
C LYS A 93 12.05 -16.52 22.64
N GLN A 94 12.25 -17.81 22.40
CA GLN A 94 13.49 -18.31 21.80
C GLN A 94 13.61 -17.87 20.34
N SER A 95 12.51 -17.93 19.58
CA SER A 95 12.48 -17.42 18.19
C SER A 95 12.68 -15.91 18.14
N GLN A 96 12.09 -15.14 19.04
CA GLN A 96 12.32 -13.70 19.15
C GLN A 96 13.77 -13.37 19.49
N LYS A 97 14.35 -14.11 20.45
CA LYS A 97 15.75 -13.94 20.83
C LYS A 97 16.72 -14.30 19.69
N SER A 98 16.45 -15.40 18.96
CA SER A 98 17.28 -15.78 17.81
C SER A 98 17.26 -14.75 16.70
N ILE A 99 16.12 -14.07 16.49
CA ILE A 99 16.00 -12.94 15.56
C ILE A 99 16.83 -11.75 16.06
N GLN A 100 16.81 -11.45 17.36
CA GLN A 100 17.60 -10.35 17.93
C GLN A 100 19.10 -10.63 17.92
N ASP A 101 19.52 -11.83 18.27
CA ASP A 101 20.94 -12.22 18.33
C ASP A 101 21.60 -12.29 16.94
N ASN A 102 20.85 -12.72 15.91
CA ASN A 102 21.33 -12.78 14.53
C ASN A 102 21.43 -11.41 13.83
N ASP A 103 20.95 -10.35 14.45
CA ASP A 103 20.82 -9.02 13.83
C ASP A 103 22.05 -8.13 14.01
N HIS A 104 22.93 -8.46 14.95
CA HIS A 104 24.15 -7.69 15.21
C HIS A 104 25.13 -7.71 14.03
N ASP A 105 25.08 -8.73 13.18
CA ASP A 105 26.01 -8.94 12.06
C ASP A 105 25.40 -8.63 10.68
N ALA A 106 24.12 -8.28 10.60
CA ALA A 106 23.47 -7.99 9.33
C ALA A 106 23.77 -6.57 8.84
N MET A 107 24.40 -6.46 7.66
CA MET A 107 24.70 -5.18 7.00
C MET A 107 23.48 -4.27 6.77
N PHE A 108 22.26 -4.82 6.84
CA PHE A 108 20.97 -4.16 6.76
C PHE A 108 20.04 -4.64 7.84
N GLY A 109 20.47 -4.58 9.13
CA GLY A 109 19.73 -5.06 10.29
C GLY A 109 18.21 -4.83 10.19
N ARG A 110 17.44 -5.91 10.17
CA ARG A 110 15.98 -5.88 9.95
C ARG A 110 15.18 -6.36 11.14
N SER A 111 15.83 -6.71 12.25
CA SER A 111 15.13 -7.26 13.40
C SER A 111 14.37 -6.21 14.19
N ARG A 112 14.69 -4.94 14.00
CA ARG A 112 14.10 -3.81 14.74
C ARG A 112 13.47 -2.80 13.77
N GLY A 113 12.18 -2.54 13.93
CA GLY A 113 11.40 -1.59 13.15
C GLY A 113 9.92 -1.91 13.22
N VAL A 114 9.05 -0.95 12.96
CA VAL A 114 7.59 -1.15 13.05
C VAL A 114 7.12 -2.27 12.11
N PHE A 115 7.61 -2.29 10.87
CA PHE A 115 7.29 -3.36 9.94
C PHE A 115 7.98 -4.68 10.30
N ALA A 116 9.23 -4.63 10.77
CA ALA A 116 9.95 -5.80 11.23
C ALA A 116 9.27 -6.40 12.48
N THR A 117 8.87 -5.58 13.45
CA THR A 117 8.13 -6.04 14.64
C THR A 117 6.82 -6.72 14.27
N VAL A 118 6.00 -6.10 13.39
CA VAL A 118 4.77 -6.71 12.92
C VAL A 118 5.06 -8.01 12.17
N LEU A 119 6.00 -8.00 11.23
CA LEU A 119 6.36 -9.19 10.45
C LEU A 119 6.93 -10.29 11.35
N ASN A 120 7.82 -9.93 12.28
CA ASN A 120 8.42 -10.86 13.24
C ASN A 120 7.39 -11.42 14.21
N SER A 121 6.41 -10.62 14.64
CA SER A 121 5.32 -11.07 15.50
C SER A 121 4.45 -12.13 14.80
N PHE A 122 4.23 -11.98 13.49
CA PHE A 122 3.59 -13.03 12.69
C PHE A 122 4.51 -14.26 12.49
N SER A 123 5.79 -14.04 12.19
CA SER A 123 6.75 -15.12 11.90
C SER A 123 7.16 -15.94 13.12
N THR A 124 7.25 -15.32 14.30
CA THR A 124 7.53 -16.01 15.57
C THR A 124 6.29 -16.68 16.19
N GLY A 125 5.11 -16.42 15.63
CA GLY A 125 3.85 -16.93 16.17
C GLY A 125 3.36 -16.22 17.45
N SER A 126 3.98 -15.09 17.86
CA SER A 126 3.54 -14.35 19.05
C SER A 126 2.10 -13.84 18.92
N VAL A 127 1.70 -13.38 17.74
CA VAL A 127 0.31 -12.99 17.44
C VAL A 127 -0.64 -14.19 17.58
N ILE A 128 -0.23 -15.36 17.08
CA ILE A 128 -1.04 -16.59 17.17
C ILE A 128 -1.29 -16.93 18.64
N LEU A 129 -0.25 -16.90 19.46
CA LEU A 129 -0.34 -17.18 20.88
C LEU A 129 -1.23 -16.17 21.62
N SER A 130 -1.05 -14.87 21.38
CA SER A 130 -1.82 -13.79 22.02
C SER A 130 -3.31 -13.86 21.64
N VAL A 131 -3.62 -14.04 20.36
CA VAL A 131 -5.00 -14.15 19.88
C VAL A 131 -5.65 -15.45 20.38
N THR A 132 -4.92 -16.58 20.41
CA THR A 132 -5.44 -17.84 20.94
C THR A 132 -5.77 -17.71 22.43
N ASN A 133 -4.92 -17.06 23.22
CA ASN A 133 -5.17 -16.82 24.63
C ASN A 133 -6.39 -15.92 24.86
N ALA A 134 -6.51 -14.82 24.09
CA ALA A 134 -7.67 -13.93 24.16
C ALA A 134 -8.97 -14.66 23.75
N MET A 135 -8.93 -15.46 22.69
CA MET A 135 -10.09 -16.24 22.25
C MET A 135 -10.44 -17.37 23.23
N SER A 136 -9.46 -18.02 23.85
CA SER A 136 -9.71 -19.07 24.84
C SER A 136 -10.39 -18.53 26.09
N SER A 137 -10.11 -17.28 26.48
CA SER A 137 -10.79 -16.62 27.59
C SER A 137 -12.27 -16.33 27.31
N ILE A 138 -12.62 -16.10 26.03
CA ILE A 138 -14.01 -15.86 25.59
C ILE A 138 -14.76 -17.20 25.41
N LEU A 139 -14.16 -18.16 24.74
CA LEU A 139 -14.81 -19.42 24.36
C LEU A 139 -14.78 -20.48 25.46
N HIS A 140 -14.04 -20.26 26.55
CA HIS A 140 -13.82 -21.23 27.63
C HIS A 140 -13.32 -22.62 27.15
N SER A 141 -12.75 -22.66 25.92
CA SER A 141 -12.22 -23.85 25.26
C SER A 141 -10.99 -23.51 24.42
N ARG A 142 -9.85 -24.04 24.78
CA ARG A 142 -8.58 -23.79 24.05
C ARG A 142 -8.58 -24.46 22.67
N GLY A 143 -9.01 -25.70 22.58
CA GLY A 143 -9.10 -26.41 21.31
C GLY A 143 -10.02 -25.71 20.30
N GLY A 144 -11.18 -25.26 20.77
CA GLY A 144 -12.11 -24.48 19.94
C GLY A 144 -11.52 -23.13 19.48
N ALA A 145 -10.81 -22.42 20.36
CA ALA A 145 -10.12 -21.17 20.03
C ALA A 145 -9.04 -21.37 18.95
N THR A 146 -8.23 -22.42 19.09
CA THR A 146 -7.18 -22.73 18.11
C THR A 146 -7.75 -23.11 16.75
N ILE A 147 -8.77 -23.96 16.69
CA ILE A 147 -9.43 -24.33 15.42
C ILE A 147 -10.03 -23.08 14.76
N LEU A 148 -10.70 -22.24 15.52
CA LEU A 148 -11.29 -20.99 14.98
C LEU A 148 -10.22 -20.02 14.46
N LEU A 149 -9.09 -19.89 15.15
CA LEU A 149 -7.96 -19.09 14.71
C LEU A 149 -7.36 -19.61 13.41
N VAL A 150 -7.13 -20.92 13.29
CA VAL A 150 -6.62 -21.54 12.06
C VAL A 150 -7.58 -21.32 10.90
N LEU A 151 -8.88 -21.51 11.12
CA LEU A 151 -9.89 -21.27 10.08
C LEU A 151 -9.96 -19.78 9.69
N ALA A 152 -9.89 -18.87 10.66
CA ALA A 152 -9.87 -17.43 10.40
C ALA A 152 -8.61 -17.02 9.63
N SER A 153 -7.44 -17.51 10.01
CA SER A 153 -6.17 -17.26 9.33
C SER A 153 -6.19 -17.79 7.89
N LEU A 154 -6.71 -18.99 7.69
CA LEU A 154 -6.89 -19.57 6.35
C LEU A 154 -7.86 -18.75 5.51
N ALA A 155 -8.97 -18.29 6.10
CA ALA A 155 -9.93 -17.45 5.40
C ALA A 155 -9.32 -16.09 4.99
N VAL A 156 -8.56 -15.45 5.88
CA VAL A 156 -7.83 -14.21 5.58
C VAL A 156 -6.78 -14.44 4.49
N TYR A 157 -5.99 -15.51 4.60
CA TYR A 157 -5.00 -15.86 3.58
C TYR A 157 -5.66 -16.08 2.21
N LEU A 158 -6.73 -16.86 2.14
CA LEU A 158 -7.47 -17.12 0.90
C LEU A 158 -8.10 -15.82 0.35
N PHE A 159 -8.60 -14.95 1.23
CA PHE A 159 -9.12 -13.65 0.83
C PHE A 159 -8.03 -12.78 0.21
N VAL A 160 -6.90 -12.62 0.88
CA VAL A 160 -5.77 -11.81 0.38
C VAL A 160 -5.23 -12.41 -0.92
N TRP A 161 -5.04 -13.72 -0.95
CA TRP A 161 -4.54 -14.41 -2.14
C TRP A 161 -5.47 -14.23 -3.34
N LEU A 162 -6.78 -14.41 -3.15
CA LEU A 162 -7.76 -14.40 -4.22
C LEU A 162 -8.15 -12.96 -4.63
N PHE A 163 -8.52 -12.14 -3.66
CA PHE A 163 -9.10 -10.82 -3.92
C PHE A 163 -8.06 -9.71 -4.08
N ILE A 164 -6.88 -9.86 -3.53
CA ILE A 164 -5.82 -8.86 -3.66
C ILE A 164 -4.78 -9.32 -4.67
N ARG A 165 -4.08 -10.41 -4.38
CA ARG A 165 -2.96 -10.90 -5.18
C ARG A 165 -3.35 -11.25 -6.61
N GLU A 166 -4.30 -12.15 -6.81
CA GLU A 166 -4.69 -12.61 -8.16
C GLU A 166 -5.43 -11.52 -8.96
N THR A 167 -6.25 -10.69 -8.30
CA THR A 167 -6.90 -9.55 -8.96
C THR A 167 -5.93 -8.44 -9.32
N TYR A 168 -4.88 -8.22 -8.55
CA TYR A 168 -3.86 -7.21 -8.86
C TYR A 168 -3.20 -7.48 -10.21
N LEU A 169 -2.98 -8.74 -10.58
CA LEU A 169 -2.44 -9.10 -11.89
C LEU A 169 -3.31 -8.54 -13.03
N VAL A 170 -4.63 -8.67 -12.91
CA VAL A 170 -5.58 -8.15 -13.92
C VAL A 170 -5.54 -6.62 -13.97
N VAL A 171 -5.49 -5.98 -12.79
CA VAL A 171 -5.36 -4.51 -12.68
C VAL A 171 -4.08 -4.01 -13.34
N SER A 172 -2.95 -4.64 -13.06
CA SER A 172 -1.66 -4.33 -13.68
C SER A 172 -1.74 -4.43 -15.21
N ARG A 173 -2.35 -5.50 -15.74
CA ARG A 173 -2.53 -5.67 -17.19
C ARG A 173 -3.40 -4.56 -17.77
N ARG A 174 -4.50 -4.19 -17.11
CA ARG A 174 -5.36 -3.08 -17.55
C ARG A 174 -4.60 -1.76 -17.62
N MET A 175 -3.87 -1.41 -16.58
CA MET A 175 -3.10 -0.17 -16.51
C MET A 175 -2.03 -0.10 -17.61
N VAL A 176 -1.32 -1.21 -17.87
CA VAL A 176 -0.32 -1.27 -18.94
C VAL A 176 -0.97 -1.21 -20.32
N LEU A 177 -2.14 -1.81 -20.54
CA LEU A 177 -2.88 -1.69 -21.80
C LEU A 177 -3.33 -0.24 -22.04
N GLU A 178 -3.83 0.47 -21.04
CA GLU A 178 -4.20 1.89 -21.15
C GLU A 178 -2.97 2.76 -21.46
N SER A 179 -1.82 2.49 -20.83
CA SER A 179 -0.58 3.26 -21.04
C SER A 179 0.02 3.13 -22.45
N ARG A 180 -0.41 2.13 -23.23
CA ARG A 180 -0.01 1.99 -24.64
C ARG A 180 -0.63 3.06 -25.52
N VAL A 181 -1.88 3.41 -25.25
CA VAL A 181 -2.72 4.27 -26.12
C VAL A 181 -2.74 5.71 -25.62
N TYR A 182 -2.87 5.88 -24.30
CA TYR A 182 -3.14 7.18 -23.68
C TYR A 182 -1.90 7.79 -23.04
N GLU A 183 -1.84 9.12 -23.07
CA GLU A 183 -0.75 9.91 -22.48
C GLU A 183 -0.88 10.08 -20.97
N GLN A 184 -2.12 10.02 -20.47
CA GLN A 184 -2.43 10.15 -19.05
C GLN A 184 -3.21 8.93 -18.58
N VAL A 185 -2.67 8.21 -17.60
CA VAL A 185 -3.31 7.05 -16.96
C VAL A 185 -3.45 7.34 -15.47
N PRO A 186 -4.63 7.77 -15.01
CA PRO A 186 -4.85 8.10 -13.61
C PRO A 186 -4.74 6.88 -12.69
N ILE A 187 -4.08 7.04 -11.56
CA ILE A 187 -3.90 5.96 -10.56
C ILE A 187 -5.26 5.38 -10.10
N HIS A 188 -6.32 6.19 -10.04
CA HIS A 188 -7.64 5.68 -9.64
C HIS A 188 -8.23 4.63 -10.59
N HIS A 189 -7.67 4.45 -11.82
CA HIS A 189 -8.01 3.35 -12.71
C HIS A 189 -7.57 1.99 -12.13
N MET A 190 -6.64 1.93 -11.19
CA MET A 190 -6.34 0.71 -10.42
C MET A 190 -7.58 0.14 -9.70
N MET A 191 -8.56 1.00 -9.36
CA MET A 191 -9.83 0.58 -8.76
C MET A 191 -10.84 0.01 -9.77
N PHE A 192 -10.37 -0.33 -10.98
CA PHE A 192 -11.18 -0.93 -12.05
C PHE A 192 -12.10 -2.09 -11.59
N PRO A 193 -11.64 -3.07 -10.78
CA PRO A 193 -12.50 -4.18 -10.33
C PRO A 193 -13.69 -3.69 -9.48
N LEU A 194 -13.47 -2.70 -8.62
CA LEU A 194 -14.49 -2.11 -7.76
C LEU A 194 -15.44 -1.19 -8.56
N ARG A 195 -14.89 -0.39 -9.48
CA ARG A 195 -15.67 0.54 -10.32
C ARG A 195 -16.62 -0.19 -11.27
N THR A 196 -16.22 -1.34 -11.78
CA THR A 196 -17.06 -2.21 -12.63
C THR A 196 -18.01 -3.08 -11.81
N ARG A 197 -17.87 -3.12 -10.48
CA ARG A 197 -18.59 -4.05 -9.57
C ARG A 197 -18.40 -5.53 -9.96
N LYS A 198 -17.28 -5.88 -10.59
CA LYS A 198 -16.98 -7.24 -11.05
C LYS A 198 -15.83 -7.89 -10.28
N TRP A 199 -15.42 -7.31 -9.14
CA TRP A 199 -14.27 -7.79 -8.38
C TRP A 199 -14.35 -9.28 -8.05
N ALA A 200 -15.50 -9.73 -7.50
CA ALA A 200 -15.69 -11.15 -7.19
C ALA A 200 -15.62 -12.05 -8.44
N ARG A 201 -16.11 -11.58 -9.60
CA ARG A 201 -16.04 -12.34 -10.85
C ARG A 201 -14.61 -12.42 -11.38
N ILE A 202 -13.85 -11.33 -11.32
CA ILE A 202 -12.42 -11.31 -11.66
C ILE A 202 -11.66 -12.30 -10.79
N ALA A 203 -11.84 -12.21 -9.45
CA ALA A 203 -11.23 -13.10 -8.49
C ALA A 203 -11.57 -14.57 -8.77
N TRP A 204 -12.86 -14.87 -9.00
CA TRP A 204 -13.31 -16.22 -9.33
C TRP A 204 -12.68 -16.76 -10.61
N THR A 205 -12.59 -15.95 -11.67
CA THR A 205 -11.98 -16.40 -12.93
C THR A 205 -10.49 -16.68 -12.76
N MET A 206 -9.78 -15.86 -11.98
CA MET A 206 -8.38 -16.09 -11.68
C MET A 206 -8.18 -17.33 -10.79
N PHE A 207 -9.07 -17.57 -9.85
CA PHE A 207 -9.10 -18.79 -9.05
C PHE A 207 -9.25 -20.04 -9.92
N VAL A 208 -10.28 -20.08 -10.79
CA VAL A 208 -10.52 -21.21 -11.70
C VAL A 208 -9.31 -21.45 -12.62
N LYS A 209 -8.71 -20.38 -13.15
CA LYS A 209 -7.46 -20.47 -13.93
C LYS A 209 -6.34 -21.13 -13.12
N SER A 210 -6.15 -20.69 -11.85
CA SER A 210 -5.08 -21.21 -10.99
C SER A 210 -5.32 -22.67 -10.63
N VAL A 211 -6.54 -23.05 -10.28
CA VAL A 211 -6.91 -24.46 -10.02
C VAL A 211 -6.61 -25.34 -11.26
N PHE A 212 -7.09 -24.94 -12.45
CA PHE A 212 -6.79 -25.73 -13.65
C PHE A 212 -5.29 -25.79 -13.95
N LEU A 213 -4.56 -24.71 -13.74
CA LEU A 213 -3.12 -24.73 -13.96
C LEU A 213 -2.41 -25.67 -12.99
N THR A 214 -2.77 -25.64 -11.70
CA THR A 214 -2.23 -26.53 -10.67
C THR A 214 -2.50 -28.00 -11.02
N LEU A 215 -3.74 -28.33 -11.42
CA LEU A 215 -4.07 -29.69 -11.85
C LEU A 215 -3.24 -30.15 -13.06
N TRP A 216 -2.94 -29.25 -14.00
CA TRP A 216 -2.06 -29.59 -15.13
C TRP A 216 -0.60 -29.75 -14.73
N TRP A 217 -0.14 -29.05 -13.68
CA TRP A 217 1.22 -29.22 -13.15
C TRP A 217 1.47 -30.58 -12.53
N LEU A 218 0.42 -31.33 -12.12
CA LEU A 218 0.57 -32.74 -11.75
C LEU A 218 1.14 -33.61 -12.87
N THR A 219 1.00 -33.21 -14.12
CA THR A 219 1.52 -33.91 -15.30
C THR A 219 2.83 -33.32 -15.84
N ILE A 220 3.48 -32.39 -15.14
CA ILE A 220 4.68 -31.63 -15.50
C ILE A 220 4.63 -31.04 -16.93
N VAL A 221 4.64 -31.90 -17.98
CA VAL A 221 4.57 -31.49 -19.39
C VAL A 221 3.28 -30.72 -19.68
N GLY A 222 2.15 -31.19 -19.17
CA GLY A 222 0.87 -30.49 -19.27
C GLY A 222 0.91 -29.13 -18.60
N GLY A 223 1.54 -29.03 -17.43
CA GLY A 223 1.75 -27.77 -16.71
C GLY A 223 2.49 -26.74 -17.55
N ILE A 224 3.62 -27.10 -18.14
CA ILE A 224 4.41 -26.23 -19.02
C ILE A 224 3.56 -25.74 -20.22
N ILE A 225 2.90 -26.65 -20.94
CA ILE A 225 2.08 -26.30 -22.10
C ILE A 225 0.92 -25.39 -21.71
N LYS A 226 0.28 -25.63 -20.54
CA LYS A 226 -0.89 -24.86 -20.09
C LYS A 226 -0.51 -23.52 -19.49
N THR A 227 0.68 -23.36 -18.93
CA THR A 227 1.20 -22.04 -18.53
C THR A 227 1.17 -21.08 -19.71
N PHE A 228 1.68 -21.47 -20.88
CA PHE A 228 1.57 -20.66 -22.10
C PHE A 228 0.12 -20.49 -22.56
N SER A 229 -0.68 -21.55 -22.48
CA SER A 229 -2.07 -21.52 -22.96
C SER A 229 -2.97 -20.59 -22.15
N TYR A 230 -2.70 -20.37 -20.87
CA TYR A 230 -3.50 -19.55 -19.93
C TYR A 230 -2.91 -18.17 -19.71
N MET A 231 -1.78 -17.86 -20.35
CA MET A 231 -1.04 -16.61 -20.17
C MET A 231 -1.86 -15.36 -20.48
N LEU A 232 -2.78 -15.45 -21.45
CA LEU A 232 -3.58 -14.30 -21.88
C LEU A 232 -4.84 -14.08 -21.02
N VAL A 233 -5.21 -15.01 -20.14
CA VAL A 233 -6.42 -14.90 -19.31
C VAL A 233 -6.48 -13.57 -18.52
N PRO A 234 -5.41 -13.11 -17.83
CA PRO A 234 -5.44 -11.83 -17.13
C PRO A 234 -5.70 -10.63 -18.06
N PHE A 235 -5.20 -10.65 -19.29
CA PHE A 235 -5.43 -9.61 -20.30
C PHE A 235 -6.87 -9.62 -20.82
N ILE A 236 -7.42 -10.83 -21.09
CA ILE A 236 -8.81 -11.00 -21.54
C ILE A 236 -9.78 -10.44 -20.50
N ILE A 237 -9.53 -10.73 -19.21
CA ILE A 237 -10.35 -10.23 -18.10
C ILE A 237 -10.13 -8.73 -17.88
N ALA A 238 -8.92 -8.23 -18.10
CA ALA A 238 -8.62 -6.79 -18.04
C ALA A 238 -9.39 -6.01 -19.12
N GLU A 239 -9.61 -6.60 -20.30
CA GLU A 239 -10.45 -6.04 -21.36
C GLU A 239 -11.94 -6.19 -21.04
N ASN A 240 -12.38 -7.41 -20.70
CA ASN A 240 -13.79 -7.68 -20.38
C ASN A 240 -13.96 -8.57 -19.13
N PRO A 241 -14.15 -7.98 -17.95
CA PRO A 241 -14.35 -8.71 -16.71
C PRO A 241 -15.72 -9.42 -16.60
N SER A 242 -16.60 -9.28 -17.60
CA SER A 242 -17.89 -9.95 -17.62
C SER A 242 -17.85 -11.34 -18.25
N ILE A 243 -16.73 -11.72 -18.89
CA ILE A 243 -16.55 -13.05 -19.48
C ILE A 243 -16.62 -14.13 -18.39
N LYS A 244 -17.24 -15.28 -18.72
CA LYS A 244 -17.24 -16.44 -17.82
C LYS A 244 -15.85 -17.07 -17.75
N ALA A 245 -15.50 -17.65 -16.60
CA ALA A 245 -14.18 -18.21 -16.34
C ALA A 245 -13.72 -19.22 -17.41
N CYS A 246 -14.57 -20.20 -17.71
CA CYS A 246 -14.25 -21.22 -18.72
C CYS A 246 -14.13 -20.66 -20.14
N ASP A 247 -14.91 -19.62 -20.47
CA ASP A 247 -14.86 -18.96 -21.78
C ASP A 247 -13.56 -18.16 -21.93
N ALA A 248 -13.15 -17.42 -20.90
CA ALA A 248 -11.88 -16.70 -20.89
C ALA A 248 -10.67 -17.65 -21.04
N ILE A 249 -10.69 -18.78 -20.33
CA ILE A 249 -9.64 -19.81 -20.42
C ILE A 249 -9.63 -20.45 -21.82
N THR A 250 -10.81 -20.75 -22.37
CA THR A 250 -10.94 -21.35 -23.69
C THR A 250 -10.49 -20.39 -24.78
N LEU A 251 -10.88 -19.12 -24.68
CA LEU A 251 -10.44 -18.08 -25.61
C LEU A 251 -8.91 -17.90 -25.56
N SER A 252 -8.32 -17.83 -24.37
CA SER A 252 -6.86 -17.78 -24.22
C SER A 252 -6.15 -18.97 -24.88
N ARG A 253 -6.68 -20.19 -24.70
CA ARG A 253 -6.16 -21.42 -25.34
C ARG A 253 -6.22 -21.36 -26.86
N ARG A 254 -7.33 -20.85 -27.41
CA ARG A 254 -7.54 -20.70 -28.85
C ARG A 254 -6.59 -19.64 -29.43
N MET A 255 -6.47 -18.49 -28.81
CA MET A 255 -5.55 -17.42 -29.21
C MET A 255 -4.09 -17.87 -29.19
N MET A 256 -3.70 -18.70 -28.21
CA MET A 256 -2.32 -19.21 -28.06
C MET A 256 -2.03 -20.45 -28.93
N ARG A 257 -3.01 -20.94 -29.68
CA ARG A 257 -2.80 -22.10 -30.60
C ARG A 257 -1.91 -21.67 -31.77
N GLY A 258 -0.78 -22.37 -31.94
CA GLY A 258 0.24 -22.01 -32.94
C GLY A 258 1.27 -20.98 -32.46
N HIS A 259 1.00 -20.23 -31.38
CA HIS A 259 1.86 -19.15 -30.90
C HIS A 259 2.72 -19.49 -29.67
N LYS A 260 2.59 -20.71 -29.10
CA LYS A 260 3.30 -21.10 -27.87
C LYS A 260 4.81 -21.11 -28.04
N TRP A 261 5.31 -21.61 -29.19
CA TRP A 261 6.74 -21.62 -29.47
C TRP A 261 7.29 -20.21 -29.65
N GLU A 262 6.56 -19.33 -30.32
CA GLU A 262 6.94 -17.92 -30.45
C GLU A 262 7.00 -17.22 -29.08
N CYS A 263 6.07 -17.54 -28.18
CA CYS A 263 6.04 -17.05 -26.82
C CYS A 263 7.25 -17.55 -26.03
N PHE A 264 7.55 -18.85 -26.10
CA PHE A 264 8.74 -19.43 -25.46
C PHE A 264 10.04 -18.76 -25.93
N VAL A 265 10.22 -18.61 -27.24
CA VAL A 265 11.38 -17.90 -27.79
C VAL A 265 11.40 -16.44 -27.36
N ALA A 266 10.25 -15.77 -27.21
CA ALA A 266 10.20 -14.41 -26.68
C ALA A 266 10.70 -14.34 -25.24
N ILE A 267 10.34 -15.29 -24.37
CA ILE A 267 10.86 -15.39 -23.00
C ILE A 267 12.38 -15.56 -23.00
N LEU A 268 12.91 -16.46 -23.82
CA LEU A 268 14.36 -16.66 -23.92
C LEU A 268 15.12 -15.38 -24.29
N THR A 269 14.50 -14.47 -25.06
CA THR A 269 15.12 -13.19 -25.41
C THR A 269 15.25 -12.21 -24.24
N PHE A 270 14.60 -12.49 -23.11
CA PHE A 270 14.74 -11.72 -21.87
C PHE A 270 15.75 -12.32 -20.88
N LEU A 271 16.24 -13.54 -21.14
CA LEU A 271 17.18 -14.23 -20.24
C LEU A 271 18.43 -13.39 -19.92
N GLY A 272 18.97 -12.65 -20.92
CA GLY A 272 20.08 -11.75 -20.68
C GLY A 272 19.79 -10.64 -19.67
N TRP A 273 18.54 -10.14 -19.65
CA TRP A 273 18.08 -9.17 -18.65
C TRP A 273 17.89 -9.80 -17.28
N ASP A 274 17.49 -11.07 -17.22
CA ASP A 274 17.36 -11.80 -15.96
C ASP A 274 18.74 -12.07 -15.34
N ILE A 275 19.71 -12.48 -16.15
CA ILE A 275 21.10 -12.65 -15.71
C ILE A 275 21.67 -11.31 -15.21
N LEU A 276 21.47 -10.23 -15.96
CA LEU A 276 21.91 -8.90 -15.54
C LEU A 276 21.22 -8.45 -14.23
N SER A 277 19.95 -8.80 -14.05
CA SER A 277 19.23 -8.53 -12.80
C SER A 277 19.87 -9.26 -11.62
N ILE A 278 20.25 -10.52 -11.80
CA ILE A 278 20.98 -11.29 -10.76
C ILE A 278 22.32 -10.62 -10.46
N CYS A 279 23.11 -10.27 -11.47
CA CYS A 279 24.40 -9.60 -11.30
C CYS A 279 24.30 -8.24 -10.60
N THR A 280 23.17 -7.55 -10.74
CA THR A 280 22.93 -6.24 -10.12
C THR A 280 22.08 -6.32 -8.85
N LEU A 281 22.02 -7.47 -8.18
CA LEU A 281 21.23 -7.68 -6.96
C LEU A 281 19.76 -7.27 -7.11
N GLY A 282 19.16 -7.49 -8.28
CA GLY A 282 17.77 -7.16 -8.58
C GLY A 282 17.54 -5.73 -9.10
N LEU A 283 18.51 -4.82 -9.01
CA LEU A 283 18.33 -3.41 -9.40
C LEU A 283 17.90 -3.26 -10.87
N THR A 284 18.55 -3.96 -11.80
CA THR A 284 18.16 -3.93 -13.21
C THR A 284 16.74 -4.47 -13.40
N GLY A 285 16.35 -5.49 -12.62
CA GLY A 285 14.99 -6.01 -12.58
C GLY A 285 14.00 -4.94 -12.19
N ILE A 286 14.18 -4.35 -11.03
CA ILE A 286 13.31 -3.34 -10.45
C ILE A 286 13.20 -2.13 -11.39
N PHE A 287 14.31 -1.51 -11.75
CA PHE A 287 14.30 -0.23 -12.45
C PHE A 287 14.07 -0.31 -13.96
N TYR A 288 14.26 -1.48 -14.58
CA TYR A 288 14.12 -1.55 -16.04
C TYR A 288 13.43 -2.81 -16.56
N SER A 289 13.97 -4.03 -16.30
CA SER A 289 13.59 -5.20 -17.07
C SER A 289 12.17 -5.67 -16.79
N ASN A 290 11.64 -5.51 -15.58
CA ASN A 290 10.26 -5.88 -15.24
C ASN A 290 9.26 -5.02 -15.99
N GLY A 291 9.47 -3.69 -16.00
CA GLY A 291 8.62 -2.76 -16.75
C GLY A 291 8.69 -3.00 -18.25
N TYR A 292 9.86 -3.34 -18.76
CA TYR A 292 10.05 -3.69 -20.17
C TYR A 292 9.30 -4.99 -20.55
N LYS A 293 9.38 -6.03 -19.72
CA LYS A 293 8.62 -7.27 -19.90
C LYS A 293 7.11 -7.03 -19.83
N ALA A 294 6.63 -6.28 -18.83
CA ALA A 294 5.21 -5.97 -18.70
C ALA A 294 4.67 -5.24 -19.94
N SER A 295 5.40 -4.24 -20.44
CA SER A 295 5.06 -3.52 -21.67
C SER A 295 5.10 -4.42 -22.91
N PHE A 296 6.09 -5.30 -23.01
CA PHE A 296 6.20 -6.25 -24.13
C PHE A 296 5.01 -7.23 -24.19
N TRP A 297 4.59 -7.77 -23.04
CA TRP A 297 3.46 -8.70 -23.01
C TRP A 297 2.12 -8.02 -23.32
N ALA A 298 1.97 -6.75 -23.03
CA ALA A 298 0.81 -5.98 -23.45
C ALA A 298 0.78 -5.77 -24.97
N GLU A 299 1.93 -5.49 -25.61
CA GLU A 299 2.05 -5.43 -27.08
C GLU A 299 1.79 -6.80 -27.72
N TYR A 300 2.30 -7.87 -27.11
CA TYR A 300 2.08 -9.24 -27.60
C TYR A 300 0.60 -9.63 -27.55
N TYR A 301 -0.07 -9.32 -26.42
CA TYR A 301 -1.53 -9.52 -26.32
C TYR A 301 -2.29 -8.76 -27.41
N THR A 302 -1.94 -7.51 -27.63
CA THR A 302 -2.60 -6.67 -28.65
C THR A 302 -2.43 -7.26 -30.06
N TYR A 303 -1.25 -7.75 -30.39
CA TYR A 303 -0.99 -8.46 -31.64
C TYR A 303 -1.88 -9.69 -31.78
N LEU A 304 -1.90 -10.57 -30.78
CA LEU A 304 -2.72 -11.79 -30.82
C LEU A 304 -4.23 -11.50 -30.85
N ARG A 305 -4.66 -10.45 -30.12
CA ARG A 305 -6.05 -9.97 -30.17
C ARG A 305 -6.45 -9.52 -31.55
N GLY A 306 -5.61 -8.74 -32.21
CA GLY A 306 -5.83 -8.31 -33.60
C GLY A 306 -5.94 -9.49 -34.55
N THR A 307 -5.01 -10.44 -34.47
CA THR A 307 -5.02 -11.67 -35.29
C THR A 307 -6.28 -12.51 -35.02
N ALA A 308 -6.69 -12.67 -33.76
CA ALA A 308 -7.88 -13.44 -33.40
C ALA A 308 -9.17 -12.80 -33.92
N LYS A 309 -9.29 -11.49 -33.90
CA LYS A 309 -10.43 -10.75 -34.46
C LYS A 309 -10.47 -10.83 -35.98
N GLN A 310 -9.33 -10.65 -36.65
CA GLN A 310 -9.24 -10.76 -38.12
C GLN A 310 -9.57 -12.17 -38.64
N ALA A 311 -9.17 -13.20 -37.87
CA ALA A 311 -9.46 -14.59 -38.17
C ALA A 311 -10.90 -15.03 -37.82
N GLY A 312 -11.72 -14.14 -37.23
CA GLY A 312 -13.07 -14.49 -36.76
C GLY A 312 -13.07 -15.61 -35.71
N LEU A 313 -12.05 -15.66 -34.86
CA LEU A 313 -11.90 -16.72 -33.86
C LEU A 313 -13.10 -16.74 -32.90
N GLN A 314 -13.74 -17.89 -32.75
CA GLN A 314 -14.90 -18.06 -31.87
C GLN A 314 -14.58 -17.62 -30.44
N GLY A 315 -15.33 -16.66 -29.89
CA GLY A 315 -15.14 -16.02 -28.61
C GLY A 315 -14.42 -14.65 -28.69
N ALA A 316 -13.80 -14.32 -29.85
CA ALA A 316 -13.12 -13.03 -30.02
C ALA A 316 -14.09 -11.83 -30.07
N GLU A 317 -15.37 -12.08 -30.33
CA GLU A 317 -16.45 -11.09 -30.25
C GLU A 317 -16.63 -10.53 -28.83
N GLN A 318 -16.24 -11.29 -27.80
CA GLN A 318 -16.28 -10.87 -26.40
C GLN A 318 -15.17 -9.87 -26.04
N LEU A 319 -14.13 -9.73 -26.90
CA LEU A 319 -13.07 -8.74 -26.80
C LEU A 319 -13.55 -7.42 -27.41
N ASN A 320 -14.45 -6.72 -26.72
CA ASN A 320 -15.24 -5.63 -27.28
C ASN A 320 -14.83 -4.23 -26.84
N ASP A 321 -13.80 -4.08 -25.99
CA ASP A 321 -13.28 -2.76 -25.59
C ASP A 321 -12.33 -2.19 -26.65
N THR A 322 -12.92 -1.52 -27.65
CA THR A 322 -12.18 -0.95 -28.77
C THR A 322 -11.24 0.16 -28.31
N PHE A 323 -11.74 1.04 -27.43
CA PHE A 323 -11.00 2.21 -26.98
C PHE A 323 -9.85 1.91 -25.98
N LEU A 324 -9.69 0.66 -25.56
CA LEU A 324 -8.49 0.22 -24.87
C LEU A 324 -7.27 0.06 -25.81
N PHE A 325 -7.51 0.00 -27.12
CA PHE A 325 -6.48 -0.26 -28.13
C PHE A 325 -6.30 0.86 -29.16
N GLU A 326 -7.29 1.72 -29.29
CA GLU A 326 -7.27 2.89 -30.18
C GLU A 326 -7.93 4.10 -29.53
N LYS A 327 -7.54 5.30 -29.96
CA LYS A 327 -8.13 6.55 -29.46
C LYS A 327 -9.55 6.72 -30.00
N ALA A 328 -10.46 7.19 -29.16
CA ALA A 328 -11.80 7.53 -29.59
C ALA A 328 -11.78 8.79 -30.50
N PRO A 329 -12.64 8.86 -31.52
CA PRO A 329 -12.80 10.04 -32.36
C PRO A 329 -13.25 11.25 -31.55
N ALA A 330 -12.78 12.45 -31.93
CA ALA A 330 -13.04 13.68 -31.19
C ALA A 330 -14.54 14.02 -31.13
N ASP A 331 -15.27 13.82 -32.23
CA ASP A 331 -16.72 14.06 -32.30
C ASP A 331 -17.51 13.17 -31.34
N LEU A 332 -17.09 11.91 -31.19
CA LEU A 332 -17.70 10.97 -30.24
C LEU A 332 -17.42 11.38 -28.79
N LEU A 333 -16.19 11.83 -28.50
CA LEU A 333 -15.83 12.32 -27.17
C LEU A 333 -16.61 13.59 -26.81
N GLU A 334 -16.74 14.55 -27.74
CA GLU A 334 -17.49 15.79 -27.50
C GLU A 334 -18.96 15.51 -27.21
N ARG A 335 -19.60 14.57 -27.91
CA ARG A 335 -20.98 14.17 -27.64
C ARG A 335 -21.13 13.45 -26.32
N THR A 336 -20.23 12.52 -26.02
CA THR A 336 -20.30 11.69 -24.81
C THR A 336 -20.00 12.47 -23.53
N TYR A 337 -19.12 13.48 -23.61
CA TYR A 337 -18.67 14.32 -22.50
C TYR A 337 -19.10 15.79 -22.66
N ALA A 338 -20.31 16.04 -23.24
CA ALA A 338 -20.86 17.37 -23.41
C ALA A 338 -20.98 18.16 -22.08
N ASP A 339 -21.31 17.45 -20.99
CA ASP A 339 -21.32 17.99 -19.62
C ASP A 339 -19.94 18.48 -19.15
N ALA A 340 -18.86 17.76 -19.51
CA ALA A 340 -17.51 18.21 -19.21
C ALA A 340 -17.14 19.47 -19.99
N ARG A 341 -17.58 19.60 -21.24
CA ARG A 341 -17.39 20.80 -22.06
C ARG A 341 -18.09 22.00 -21.45
N THR A 342 -19.35 21.83 -21.03
CA THR A 342 -20.11 22.90 -20.35
C THR A 342 -19.41 23.31 -19.04
N ALA A 343 -18.99 22.35 -18.22
CA ALA A 343 -18.27 22.63 -16.99
C ALA A 343 -16.94 23.36 -17.23
N ILE A 344 -16.23 23.06 -18.32
CA ILE A 344 -15.00 23.75 -18.72
C ILE A 344 -15.28 25.21 -19.09
N SER A 345 -16.32 25.44 -19.91
CA SER A 345 -16.70 26.81 -20.31
C SER A 345 -17.15 27.66 -19.12
N GLU A 346 -17.86 27.09 -18.17
CA GLU A 346 -18.24 27.76 -16.91
C GLU A 346 -17.02 28.15 -16.06
N VAL A 347 -16.02 27.26 -15.98
CA VAL A 347 -14.77 27.53 -15.24
C VAL A 347 -13.97 28.63 -15.90
N ASP A 348 -13.89 28.63 -17.23
CA ASP A 348 -13.18 29.66 -17.98
C ASP A 348 -13.85 31.04 -17.81
N ALA A 349 -15.18 31.09 -17.86
CA ALA A 349 -15.94 32.30 -17.57
C ALA A 349 -15.81 32.78 -16.11
N GLN A 350 -15.77 31.88 -15.15
CA GLN A 350 -15.57 32.19 -13.73
C GLN A 350 -14.15 32.73 -13.45
N GLY A 351 -13.16 32.31 -14.21
CA GLY A 351 -11.76 32.75 -14.06
C GLY A 351 -11.57 34.25 -14.18
N GLU A 352 -12.43 34.94 -14.95
CA GLU A 352 -12.40 36.40 -15.12
C GLU A 352 -12.95 37.15 -13.87
N THR A 353 -13.77 36.47 -13.06
CA THR A 353 -14.48 37.13 -11.95
C THR A 353 -13.98 36.75 -10.56
N VAL A 354 -13.32 35.59 -10.41
CA VAL A 354 -12.87 35.08 -9.11
C VAL A 354 -11.41 35.41 -8.88
N SER A 355 -11.14 36.40 -8.04
CA SER A 355 -9.77 36.78 -7.65
C SER A 355 -9.28 36.02 -6.44
N ALA A 356 -7.94 35.87 -6.35
CA ALA A 356 -7.31 35.28 -5.16
C ALA A 356 -7.66 36.09 -3.90
N PRO A 357 -7.89 35.43 -2.75
CA PRO A 357 -8.24 36.12 -1.52
C PRO A 357 -7.11 37.04 -1.06
N LYS A 358 -7.45 38.30 -0.76
CA LYS A 358 -6.51 39.34 -0.32
C LYS A 358 -6.53 39.47 1.22
N GLY A 359 -5.47 40.09 1.77
CA GLY A 359 -5.32 40.34 3.20
C GLY A 359 -4.78 39.13 3.99
N PHE A 360 -4.56 39.33 5.29
CA PHE A 360 -3.92 38.33 6.18
C PHE A 360 -4.71 37.01 6.24
N ALA A 361 -6.02 37.05 6.34
CA ALA A 361 -6.86 35.85 6.37
C ALA A 361 -6.79 35.08 5.04
N GLY A 362 -6.71 35.77 3.91
CA GLY A 362 -6.53 35.17 2.60
C GLY A 362 -5.15 34.55 2.44
N TRP A 363 -4.11 35.23 2.89
CA TRP A 363 -2.74 34.73 2.89
C TRP A 363 -2.62 33.46 3.75
N LEU A 364 -3.21 33.47 4.96
CA LEU A 364 -3.20 32.31 5.87
C LEU A 364 -3.92 31.11 5.25
N ALA A 365 -5.06 31.34 4.60
CA ALA A 365 -5.80 30.28 3.91
C ALA A 365 -5.03 29.75 2.70
N ASP A 366 -4.35 30.60 1.92
CA ASP A 366 -3.65 30.18 0.71
C ASP A 366 -2.31 29.48 1.01
N TRP A 367 -1.54 29.97 1.99
CA TRP A 367 -0.23 29.41 2.32
C TRP A 367 -0.29 28.24 3.30
N PHE A 368 -1.12 28.33 4.34
CA PHE A 368 -1.16 27.38 5.44
C PHE A 368 -2.45 26.56 5.49
N GLY A 369 -3.43 26.88 4.67
CA GLY A 369 -4.69 26.15 4.68
C GLY A 369 -5.53 26.35 5.94
N ILE A 370 -5.34 27.45 6.66
CA ILE A 370 -6.05 27.77 7.90
C ILE A 370 -7.14 28.81 7.62
N ARG A 371 -8.38 28.50 7.99
CA ARG A 371 -9.50 29.45 7.98
C ARG A 371 -9.87 29.85 9.40
N ILE A 372 -9.65 31.09 9.75
CA ILE A 372 -10.05 31.67 11.03
C ILE A 372 -11.54 31.97 11.02
N MET A 373 -12.04 32.60 9.96
CA MET A 373 -13.45 32.96 9.77
C MET A 373 -13.99 32.40 8.45
N ARG A 374 -15.30 32.21 8.35
CA ARG A 374 -15.97 31.90 7.09
C ARG A 374 -15.89 33.12 6.17
N SER A 375 -15.01 33.08 5.19
CA SER A 375 -14.95 34.07 4.12
C SER A 375 -15.59 33.47 2.87
N ARG A 376 -16.60 34.15 2.33
CA ARG A 376 -17.22 33.79 1.04
C ARG A 376 -16.20 33.82 -0.09
N GLN A 377 -15.27 34.78 -0.05
CA GLN A 377 -14.24 34.92 -1.06
C GLN A 377 -13.25 33.75 -1.05
N VAL A 378 -12.78 33.30 0.14
CA VAL A 378 -11.88 32.13 0.26
C VAL A 378 -12.59 30.87 -0.23
N SER A 379 -13.87 30.67 0.16
CA SER A 379 -14.63 29.51 -0.29
C SER A 379 -14.87 29.51 -1.81
N ALA A 380 -15.21 30.66 -2.39
CA ALA A 380 -15.39 30.79 -3.84
C ALA A 380 -14.07 30.52 -4.60
N TRP A 381 -12.94 31.02 -4.09
CA TRP A 381 -11.63 30.75 -4.65
C TRP A 381 -11.24 29.28 -4.60
N GLU A 382 -11.45 28.62 -3.46
CA GLU A 382 -11.17 27.19 -3.31
C GLU A 382 -12.07 26.33 -4.19
N ASP A 383 -13.35 26.66 -4.30
CA ASP A 383 -14.28 25.98 -5.20
C ASP A 383 -13.87 26.18 -6.67
N TYR A 384 -13.45 27.39 -7.04
CA TYR A 384 -12.90 27.67 -8.37
C TYR A 384 -11.62 26.86 -8.64
N GLN A 385 -10.66 26.81 -7.69
CA GLN A 385 -9.46 25.99 -7.83
C GLN A 385 -9.77 24.50 -7.97
N GLY A 386 -10.76 24.00 -7.24
CA GLY A 386 -11.26 22.63 -7.37
C GLY A 386 -11.86 22.37 -8.75
N LYS A 387 -12.70 23.27 -9.24
CA LYS A 387 -13.30 23.22 -10.58
C LYS A 387 -12.24 23.29 -11.68
N MET A 388 -11.24 24.17 -11.54
CA MET A 388 -10.13 24.26 -12.46
C MET A 388 -9.32 22.96 -12.52
N HIS A 389 -9.09 22.30 -11.40
CA HIS A 389 -8.41 21.00 -11.38
C HIS A 389 -9.23 19.92 -12.09
N ALA A 390 -10.54 19.86 -11.87
CA ALA A 390 -11.43 18.94 -12.57
C ALA A 390 -11.54 19.24 -14.08
N SER A 391 -11.53 20.53 -14.47
CA SER A 391 -11.55 20.92 -15.87
C SER A 391 -10.32 20.45 -16.64
N LYS A 392 -9.15 20.35 -15.99
CA LYS A 392 -7.95 19.77 -16.60
C LYS A 392 -8.16 18.30 -17.00
N THR A 393 -8.82 17.51 -16.15
CA THR A 393 -9.18 16.13 -16.45
C THR A 393 -10.18 16.07 -17.61
N GLY A 394 -11.19 16.96 -17.61
CA GLY A 394 -12.14 17.07 -18.71
C GLY A 394 -11.47 17.44 -20.05
N ARG A 395 -10.55 18.41 -20.04
CA ARG A 395 -9.76 18.78 -21.24
C ARG A 395 -8.91 17.62 -21.74
N ALA A 396 -8.25 16.87 -20.85
CA ALA A 396 -7.47 15.69 -21.23
C ALA A 396 -8.35 14.57 -21.83
N LEU A 397 -9.56 14.39 -21.33
CA LEU A 397 -10.55 13.46 -21.89
C LEU A 397 -11.00 13.90 -23.31
N LEU A 398 -11.39 15.16 -23.47
CA LEU A 398 -11.80 15.70 -24.78
C LEU A 398 -10.68 15.71 -25.80
N ALA A 399 -9.42 15.85 -25.35
CA ALA A 399 -8.23 15.75 -26.20
C ALA A 399 -7.77 14.30 -26.48
N ALA A 400 -8.56 13.29 -26.13
CA ALA A 400 -8.22 11.87 -26.23
C ALA A 400 -6.86 11.50 -25.60
N GLN A 401 -6.49 12.19 -24.50
CA GLN A 401 -5.26 11.90 -23.74
C GLN A 401 -5.48 10.88 -22.61
N MET A 402 -6.74 10.58 -22.29
CA MET A 402 -7.16 9.63 -21.25
C MET A 402 -8.17 8.64 -21.78
N TYR A 403 -8.23 7.44 -21.16
CA TYR A 403 -9.22 6.42 -21.51
C TYR A 403 -10.65 6.93 -21.23
N PRO A 404 -11.54 6.87 -22.24
CA PRO A 404 -12.92 7.36 -22.14
C PRO A 404 -13.82 6.35 -21.42
N VAL A 405 -13.88 6.42 -20.10
CA VAL A 405 -14.61 5.48 -19.25
C VAL A 405 -16.08 5.30 -19.65
N ARG A 406 -16.76 6.37 -20.12
CA ARG A 406 -18.17 6.32 -20.55
C ARG A 406 -18.38 5.57 -21.85
N LEU A 407 -17.35 5.41 -22.66
CA LEU A 407 -17.37 4.64 -23.90
C LEU A 407 -16.95 3.18 -23.68
N SER A 408 -16.64 2.79 -22.45
CA SER A 408 -16.35 1.40 -22.11
C SER A 408 -17.59 0.53 -22.35
N PRO A 409 -17.45 -0.64 -22.99
CA PRO A 409 -18.55 -1.60 -23.16
C PRO A 409 -19.04 -2.16 -21.82
N ILE A 410 -18.28 -1.96 -20.75
CA ILE A 410 -18.63 -2.37 -19.40
C ILE A 410 -18.98 -1.12 -18.59
N PRO A 411 -20.22 -1.04 -18.05
CA PRO A 411 -20.61 0.09 -17.24
C PRO A 411 -19.66 0.25 -16.05
N MET A 412 -18.90 1.33 -16.05
CA MET A 412 -18.10 1.73 -14.91
C MET A 412 -18.83 2.83 -14.16
N LYS A 413 -18.81 2.77 -12.83
CA LYS A 413 -19.29 3.88 -12.01
C LYS A 413 -18.40 5.09 -12.32
N ASP A 414 -18.89 5.97 -13.17
CA ASP A 414 -18.26 7.27 -13.38
C ASP A 414 -18.60 8.12 -12.15
N LYS A 415 -17.58 8.56 -11.43
CA LYS A 415 -17.82 9.69 -10.52
C LYS A 415 -18.00 10.86 -11.47
N ASN A 416 -19.21 11.40 -11.49
CA ASN A 416 -19.45 12.72 -12.08
C ASN A 416 -18.26 13.59 -11.70
N ILE A 417 -17.83 14.45 -12.63
CA ILE A 417 -16.82 15.48 -12.39
C ILE A 417 -17.28 16.42 -11.25
N ASN A 418 -18.07 15.91 -10.35
CA ASN A 418 -18.62 16.60 -9.19
C ASN A 418 -17.53 16.79 -8.14
N ILE A 419 -17.10 18.01 -8.11
CA ILE A 419 -16.11 18.62 -7.26
C ILE A 419 -16.51 18.70 -5.77
N GLY A 420 -17.64 18.15 -5.39
CA GLY A 420 -18.04 17.97 -3.99
C GLY A 420 -17.29 16.86 -3.24
N GLY A 421 -16.33 16.20 -3.90
CA GLY A 421 -15.54 15.12 -3.32
C GLY A 421 -14.44 15.59 -2.36
N LEU A 422 -13.63 14.65 -1.90
CA LEU A 422 -12.48 14.85 -1.04
C LEU A 422 -11.48 15.80 -1.71
N ASN A 423 -11.53 17.09 -1.36
CA ASN A 423 -10.62 18.09 -1.92
C ASN A 423 -9.46 18.31 -0.95
N ALA A 424 -8.34 17.67 -1.21
CA ALA A 424 -7.12 17.81 -0.42
C ALA A 424 -6.56 19.24 -0.39
N ALA A 425 -6.86 20.04 -1.42
CA ALA A 425 -6.38 21.43 -1.53
C ALA A 425 -7.17 22.43 -0.67
N ARG A 426 -8.30 22.04 -0.10
CA ARG A 426 -9.12 22.92 0.77
C ARG A 426 -8.39 23.32 2.04
N SER A 427 -8.72 24.52 2.53
CA SER A 427 -8.34 24.98 3.86
C SER A 427 -9.29 24.40 4.91
N TYR A 428 -8.78 24.21 6.11
CA TYR A 428 -9.51 23.69 7.27
C TYR A 428 -9.82 24.83 8.25
N SER A 429 -10.98 24.79 8.92
CA SER A 429 -11.27 25.75 9.99
C SER A 429 -10.35 25.48 11.18
N LEU A 430 -9.99 26.53 11.94
CA LEU A 430 -9.15 26.38 13.14
C LEU A 430 -9.77 25.36 14.11
N LEU A 431 -11.10 25.39 14.30
CA LEU A 431 -11.79 24.43 15.15
C LEU A 431 -11.64 22.98 14.65
N ASN A 432 -11.76 22.78 13.32
CA ASN A 432 -11.56 21.44 12.75
C ASN A 432 -10.11 20.97 12.88
N LEU A 433 -9.13 21.88 12.77
CA LEU A 433 -7.71 21.54 12.98
C LEU A 433 -7.44 21.15 14.45
N ILE A 434 -8.04 21.83 15.41
CA ILE A 434 -7.97 21.47 16.83
C ILE A 434 -8.57 20.06 17.05
N MET A 435 -9.74 19.79 16.46
CA MET A 435 -10.35 18.47 16.56
C MET A 435 -9.50 17.39 15.87
N MET A 436 -8.93 17.69 14.71
CA MET A 436 -8.02 16.77 14.00
C MET A 436 -6.76 16.50 14.82
N PHE A 437 -6.21 17.49 15.51
CA PHE A 437 -5.09 17.29 16.43
C PHE A 437 -5.41 16.20 17.47
N PHE A 438 -6.54 16.30 18.17
CA PHE A 438 -6.93 15.30 19.15
C PHE A 438 -7.22 13.94 18.52
N ILE A 439 -7.90 13.90 17.38
CA ILE A 439 -8.18 12.65 16.65
C ILE A 439 -6.87 11.96 16.26
N PHE A 440 -5.89 12.70 15.74
CA PHE A 440 -4.58 12.12 15.38
C PHE A 440 -3.79 11.68 16.61
N CYS A 441 -3.86 12.43 17.73
CA CYS A 441 -3.26 12.00 18.99
C CYS A 441 -3.83 10.65 19.46
N ILE A 442 -5.15 10.48 19.40
CA ILE A 442 -5.84 9.25 19.81
C ILE A 442 -5.54 8.12 18.84
N ILE A 443 -5.54 8.37 17.54
CA ILE A 443 -5.17 7.36 16.53
C ILE A 443 -3.75 6.87 16.75
N GLY A 444 -2.81 7.79 17.00
CA GLY A 444 -1.41 7.45 17.31
C GLY A 444 -1.29 6.64 18.60
N TRP A 445 -2.03 7.00 19.62
CA TRP A 445 -2.06 6.26 20.87
C TRP A 445 -2.63 4.84 20.68
N VAL A 446 -3.76 4.69 19.99
CA VAL A 446 -4.33 3.37 19.66
C VAL A 446 -3.34 2.53 18.86
N TRP A 447 -2.63 3.12 17.91
CA TRP A 447 -1.61 2.45 17.11
C TRP A 447 -0.46 1.91 17.96
N GLU A 448 0.13 2.76 18.82
CA GLU A 448 1.25 2.37 19.71
C GLU A 448 0.84 1.31 20.74
N VAL A 449 -0.34 1.48 21.36
CA VAL A 449 -0.88 0.50 22.30
C VAL A 449 -1.17 -0.83 21.62
N ALA A 450 -1.73 -0.81 20.41
CA ALA A 450 -1.99 -2.02 19.65
C ALA A 450 -0.71 -2.76 19.27
N LEU A 451 0.33 -2.04 18.84
CA LEU A 451 1.63 -2.63 18.56
C LEU A 451 2.26 -3.27 19.79
N CYS A 452 2.27 -2.55 20.92
CA CYS A 452 2.81 -3.05 22.17
C CYS A 452 2.00 -4.28 22.67
N PHE A 453 0.69 -4.24 22.54
CA PHE A 453 -0.16 -5.39 22.87
C PHE A 453 0.13 -6.63 22.01
N ILE A 454 0.39 -6.42 20.72
CA ILE A 454 0.74 -7.52 19.78
C ILE A 454 2.12 -8.09 20.15
N ASP A 455 3.07 -7.24 20.54
CA ASP A 455 4.45 -7.64 20.81
C ASP A 455 4.60 -8.29 22.21
N GLU A 456 4.06 -7.65 23.24
CA GLU A 456 4.24 -8.06 24.64
C GLU A 456 3.05 -8.84 25.21
N GLY A 457 1.89 -8.82 24.56
CA GLY A 457 0.66 -9.46 25.04
C GLY A 457 0.01 -8.77 26.25
N VAL A 458 0.49 -7.55 26.61
CA VAL A 458 0.03 -6.79 27.75
C VAL A 458 -0.41 -5.39 27.31
N PHE A 459 -1.49 -4.90 27.90
CA PHE A 459 -1.92 -3.52 27.68
C PHE A 459 -0.96 -2.55 28.42
N VAL A 460 -0.29 -1.70 27.65
CA VAL A 460 0.59 -0.66 28.18
C VAL A 460 0.12 0.70 27.65
N ASN A 461 -0.12 1.64 28.57
CA ASN A 461 -0.45 3.01 28.18
C ASN A 461 0.80 3.72 27.67
N ARG A 462 0.90 3.92 26.36
CA ARG A 462 2.10 4.46 25.70
C ARG A 462 2.17 5.99 25.77
N GLY A 463 3.39 6.50 25.82
CA GLY A 463 3.69 7.93 25.83
C GLY A 463 3.93 8.52 27.22
N THR A 464 4.29 9.80 27.26
CA THR A 464 4.63 10.54 28.51
C THR A 464 3.41 10.99 29.29
N LEU A 465 2.24 10.99 28.68
CA LEU A 465 0.97 11.45 29.24
C LEU A 465 0.12 10.26 29.72
N HIS A 466 -0.81 10.52 30.62
CA HIS A 466 -1.69 9.49 31.18
C HIS A 466 -2.97 9.27 30.37
N GLY A 467 -3.43 10.30 29.66
CA GLY A 467 -4.59 10.20 28.78
C GLY A 467 -4.30 9.48 27.45
N PRO A 468 -5.35 9.11 26.69
CA PRO A 468 -5.24 8.36 25.45
C PRO A 468 -4.81 9.25 24.28
N TRP A 469 -3.69 9.93 24.40
CA TRP A 469 -3.16 10.84 23.38
C TRP A 469 -1.65 10.85 23.29
N LEU A 470 -1.15 10.81 22.07
CA LEU A 470 0.25 11.02 21.74
C LEU A 470 0.42 12.33 20.96
N PRO A 471 0.88 13.41 21.61
CA PRO A 471 0.96 14.75 20.99
C PRO A 471 1.81 14.81 19.71
N ILE A 472 2.82 13.96 19.60
CA ILE A 472 3.69 13.90 18.42
C ILE A 472 2.91 13.58 17.15
N TYR A 473 1.93 12.65 17.20
CA TYR A 473 1.07 12.30 16.06
C TYR A 473 0.09 13.42 15.71
N GLY A 474 -0.49 14.07 16.74
CA GLY A 474 -1.37 15.22 16.55
C GLY A 474 -0.65 16.39 15.93
N THR A 475 0.52 16.74 16.47
CA THR A 475 1.36 17.84 15.98
C THR A 475 1.87 17.54 14.56
N GLY A 476 2.41 16.35 14.32
CA GLY A 476 2.89 15.92 13.01
C GLY A 476 1.79 15.97 11.96
N GLY A 477 0.62 15.41 12.26
CA GLY A 477 -0.52 15.40 11.35
C GLY A 477 -1.02 16.80 11.01
N VAL A 478 -1.15 17.68 12.00
CA VAL A 478 -1.58 19.08 11.77
C VAL A 478 -0.50 19.87 11.04
N PHE A 479 0.78 19.67 11.35
CA PHE A 479 1.89 20.35 10.66
C PHE A 479 1.96 19.96 9.18
N ILE A 480 1.78 18.68 8.84
CA ILE A 480 1.65 18.22 7.45
C ILE A 480 0.53 19.01 6.76
N LEU A 481 -0.63 19.13 7.39
CA LEU A 481 -1.77 19.86 6.82
C LEU A 481 -1.55 21.37 6.70
N ILE A 482 -0.73 21.98 7.52
CA ILE A 482 -0.47 23.42 7.52
C ILE A 482 0.73 23.76 6.64
N VAL A 483 1.88 23.18 6.95
CA VAL A 483 3.17 23.56 6.34
C VAL A 483 3.27 23.08 4.90
N LEU A 484 2.75 21.88 4.61
CA LEU A 484 2.89 21.27 3.30
C LEU A 484 1.72 21.58 2.34
N LYS A 485 0.84 22.53 2.67
CA LYS A 485 -0.33 22.83 1.83
C LYS A 485 -0.01 23.06 0.36
N LYS A 486 1.04 23.79 0.05
CA LYS A 486 1.43 24.10 -1.34
C LYS A 486 1.88 22.87 -2.13
N LEU A 487 2.38 21.84 -1.44
CA LEU A 487 2.88 20.59 -2.03
C LEU A 487 1.77 19.56 -2.29
N ARG A 488 0.58 19.73 -1.72
CA ARG A 488 -0.54 18.78 -1.87
C ARG A 488 -0.99 18.52 -3.31
N LYS A 489 -0.53 19.35 -4.28
CA LYS A 489 -0.75 19.14 -5.71
C LYS A 489 0.22 18.12 -6.31
N HIS A 490 1.31 17.80 -5.61
CA HIS A 490 2.42 16.96 -6.05
C HIS A 490 2.69 15.85 -5.04
N PRO A 491 2.03 14.68 -5.14
CA PRO A 491 2.10 13.63 -4.12
C PRO A 491 3.52 13.16 -3.77
N VAL A 492 4.43 13.12 -4.75
CA VAL A 492 5.83 12.72 -4.51
C VAL A 492 6.57 13.78 -3.68
N ALA A 493 6.39 15.07 -4.01
CA ALA A 493 6.99 16.16 -3.25
C ALA A 493 6.39 16.24 -1.82
N GLU A 494 5.09 15.98 -1.69
CA GLU A 494 4.39 15.87 -0.41
C GLU A 494 4.97 14.74 0.45
N PHE A 495 5.18 13.55 -0.15
CA PHE A 495 5.80 12.42 0.52
C PHE A 495 7.18 12.77 1.08
N VAL A 496 8.08 13.30 0.23
CA VAL A 496 9.45 13.66 0.63
C VAL A 496 9.45 14.74 1.71
N ALA A 497 8.59 15.74 1.56
CA ALA A 497 8.47 16.82 2.55
C ALA A 497 7.86 16.33 3.87
N ALA A 498 6.91 15.40 3.85
CA ALA A 498 6.35 14.78 5.05
C ALA A 498 7.40 13.94 5.79
N VAL A 499 8.22 13.17 5.07
CA VAL A 499 9.38 12.45 5.63
C VAL A 499 10.33 13.42 6.34
N ALA A 500 10.73 14.50 5.66
CA ALA A 500 11.64 15.49 6.24
C ALA A 500 11.05 16.21 7.46
N LEU A 501 9.78 16.62 7.38
CA LEU A 501 9.09 17.34 8.46
C LEU A 501 8.91 16.45 9.69
N CYS A 502 8.35 15.25 9.52
CA CYS A 502 8.09 14.34 10.64
C CYS A 502 9.37 13.78 11.23
N GLY A 503 10.36 13.43 10.41
CA GLY A 503 11.68 13.01 10.91
C GLY A 503 12.38 14.08 11.73
N THR A 504 12.27 15.35 11.31
CA THR A 504 12.81 16.47 12.09
C THR A 504 12.07 16.63 13.43
N LEU A 505 10.74 16.56 13.42
CA LEU A 505 9.93 16.64 14.65
C LEU A 505 10.25 15.50 15.61
N GLU A 506 10.37 14.27 15.12
CA GLU A 506 10.69 13.09 15.92
C GLU A 506 12.09 13.19 16.52
N TYR A 507 13.07 13.59 15.70
CA TYR A 507 14.44 13.79 16.18
C TYR A 507 14.52 14.85 17.28
N ILE A 508 13.91 16.02 17.08
CA ILE A 508 13.91 17.11 18.05
C ILE A 508 13.16 16.71 19.32
N SER A 509 12.01 16.02 19.19
CA SER A 509 11.23 15.55 20.34
C SER A 509 12.02 14.55 21.18
N SER A 510 12.69 13.57 20.56
CA SER A 510 13.55 12.60 21.26
C SER A 510 14.71 13.28 21.96
N TRP A 511 15.39 14.21 21.25
CA TRP A 511 16.49 14.97 21.81
C TRP A 511 16.05 15.83 23.02
N HIS A 512 14.93 16.52 22.89
CA HIS A 512 14.39 17.36 23.96
C HIS A 512 13.99 16.54 25.19
N LEU A 513 13.33 15.41 25.03
CA LEU A 513 12.95 14.52 26.12
C LEU A 513 14.18 13.96 26.84
N GLU A 514 15.19 13.53 26.11
CA GLU A 514 16.42 13.03 26.70
C GLU A 514 17.16 14.12 27.50
N MET A 515 17.22 15.36 26.98
CA MET A 515 17.87 16.49 27.69
C MET A 515 17.10 16.97 28.93
N THR A 516 15.76 16.89 28.88
CA THR A 516 14.93 17.42 29.98
C THR A 516 14.56 16.39 31.03
N LYS A 517 14.41 15.13 30.65
CA LYS A 517 13.96 14.03 31.53
C LYS A 517 15.05 12.99 31.81
N GLY A 518 16.20 13.04 31.11
CA GLY A 518 17.29 12.08 31.26
C GLY A 518 16.98 10.66 30.74
N GLN A 519 15.86 10.47 30.07
CA GLN A 519 15.38 9.17 29.60
C GLN A 519 14.94 9.23 28.12
N ARG A 520 15.06 8.10 27.42
CA ARG A 520 14.53 7.93 26.06
C ARG A 520 13.22 7.17 26.11
N TRP A 521 12.20 7.64 25.39
CA TRP A 521 10.92 6.96 25.23
C TRP A 521 10.93 5.99 24.03
N TRP A 522 11.90 6.13 23.13
CA TRP A 522 12.18 5.19 22.04
C TRP A 522 13.66 5.24 21.68
N ASP A 523 14.17 4.13 21.21
CA ASP A 523 15.55 3.99 20.75
C ASP A 523 15.59 3.11 19.50
N TYR A 524 16.01 3.70 18.37
CA TYR A 524 16.20 3.02 17.11
C TYR A 524 17.66 2.61 16.87
N THR A 525 18.47 2.49 17.90
CA THR A 525 19.83 1.97 17.78
C THR A 525 19.77 0.55 17.23
N GLY A 526 20.53 0.28 16.14
CA GLY A 526 20.50 -1.00 15.41
C GLY A 526 19.45 -1.07 14.26
N TYR A 527 18.61 -0.05 14.09
CA TYR A 527 17.69 0.03 12.94
C TYR A 527 18.40 0.53 11.69
N PHE A 528 17.94 0.10 10.50
CA PHE A 528 18.51 0.53 9.24
C PHE A 528 18.46 2.06 9.08
N LEU A 529 19.61 2.66 8.73
CA LEU A 529 19.80 4.11 8.58
C LEU A 529 19.27 4.90 9.80
N ASN A 530 19.53 4.44 11.02
CA ASN A 530 19.21 5.24 12.17
C ASN A 530 20.18 6.42 12.33
N ILE A 531 19.68 7.54 12.83
CA ILE A 531 20.47 8.71 13.20
C ILE A 531 20.40 8.90 14.71
N ASN A 532 21.48 8.63 15.41
CA ASN A 532 21.64 8.71 16.86
C ASN A 532 20.56 7.93 17.65
N GLY A 533 20.03 6.84 17.08
CA GLY A 533 18.95 6.07 17.67
C GLY A 533 17.60 6.81 17.78
N ARG A 534 17.46 8.02 17.20
CA ARG A 534 16.25 8.85 17.33
C ARG A 534 15.27 8.72 16.18
N ILE A 535 15.77 8.48 14.98
CA ILE A 535 14.98 8.23 13.77
C ILE A 535 15.60 7.09 12.98
N CYS A 536 14.79 6.41 12.16
CA CYS A 536 15.25 5.33 11.28
C CYS A 536 14.51 5.35 9.93
N ALA A 537 15.08 4.68 8.91
CA ALA A 537 14.51 4.68 7.55
C ALA A 537 13.08 4.13 7.49
N GLU A 538 12.78 3.09 8.25
CA GLU A 538 11.42 2.51 8.30
C GLU A 538 10.41 3.47 8.91
N GLY A 539 10.73 4.10 10.04
CA GLY A 539 9.90 5.13 10.66
C GLY A 539 9.62 6.29 9.69
N LEU A 540 10.65 6.77 9.01
CA LEU A 540 10.54 7.82 8.01
C LEU A 540 9.63 7.42 6.83
N LEU A 541 9.71 6.17 6.36
CA LEU A 541 8.81 5.65 5.32
C LEU A 541 7.35 5.62 5.80
N VAL A 542 7.11 5.18 7.03
CA VAL A 542 5.77 5.18 7.65
C VAL A 542 5.22 6.60 7.74
N PHE A 543 6.03 7.58 8.13
CA PHE A 543 5.61 8.99 8.18
C PHE A 543 5.27 9.55 6.81
N GLY A 544 6.06 9.22 5.78
CA GLY A 544 5.76 9.63 4.41
C GLY A 544 4.43 9.06 3.91
N LEU A 545 4.20 7.76 4.09
CA LEU A 545 2.95 7.10 3.70
C LEU A 545 1.77 7.58 4.56
N GLY A 546 1.96 7.73 5.86
CA GLY A 546 0.98 8.29 6.79
C GLY A 546 0.61 9.73 6.41
N GLY A 547 1.60 10.54 6.04
CA GLY A 547 1.40 11.91 5.55
C GLY A 547 0.51 11.96 4.31
N LEU A 548 0.78 11.10 3.32
CA LEU A 548 -0.09 10.98 2.15
C LEU A 548 -1.51 10.55 2.54
N ALA A 549 -1.65 9.57 3.42
CA ALA A 549 -2.96 9.12 3.90
C ALA A 549 -3.71 10.25 4.63
N ILE A 550 -3.03 11.02 5.47
CA ILE A 550 -3.61 12.18 6.17
C ILE A 550 -4.08 13.22 5.16
N VAL A 551 -3.24 13.63 4.22
CA VAL A 551 -3.55 14.71 3.28
C VAL A 551 -4.68 14.35 2.31
N TYR A 552 -4.65 13.15 1.75
CA TYR A 552 -5.55 12.78 0.64
C TYR A 552 -6.78 12.00 1.05
N LEU A 553 -6.78 11.38 2.22
CA LEU A 553 -7.87 10.51 2.67
C LEU A 553 -8.45 10.94 4.02
N VAL A 554 -7.62 10.97 5.08
CA VAL A 554 -8.11 11.08 6.46
C VAL A 554 -8.63 12.49 6.74
N ALA A 555 -7.82 13.53 6.54
CA ALA A 555 -8.21 14.90 6.86
C ALA A 555 -9.38 15.43 6.01
N PRO A 556 -9.47 15.18 4.68
CA PRO A 556 -10.65 15.58 3.93
C PRO A 556 -11.94 14.88 4.41
N THR A 557 -11.83 13.59 4.78
CA THR A 557 -12.97 12.82 5.30
C THR A 557 -13.40 13.33 6.66
N LEU A 558 -12.45 13.54 7.58
CA LEU A 558 -12.72 14.10 8.89
C LEU A 558 -13.33 15.49 8.80
N ASN A 559 -12.81 16.34 7.92
CA ASN A 559 -13.38 17.68 7.73
C ASN A 559 -14.85 17.61 7.29
N GLN A 560 -15.20 16.71 6.38
CA GLN A 560 -16.60 16.53 5.96
C GLN A 560 -17.50 16.03 7.11
N LEU A 561 -16.98 15.15 7.95
CA LEU A 561 -17.69 14.65 9.12
C LEU A 561 -17.88 15.76 10.18
N LEU A 562 -16.81 16.48 10.51
CA LEU A 562 -16.83 17.58 11.49
C LEU A 562 -17.73 18.74 11.05
N ASP A 563 -17.76 19.06 9.75
CA ASP A 563 -18.61 20.12 9.19
C ASP A 563 -20.12 19.78 9.27
N ARG A 564 -20.49 18.50 9.48
CA ARG A 564 -21.89 18.06 9.71
C ARG A 564 -22.33 18.24 11.16
N ILE A 565 -21.41 18.35 12.10
CA ILE A 565 -21.69 18.50 13.53
C ILE A 565 -22.04 19.96 13.84
N ASN A 566 -23.00 20.15 14.76
CA ASN A 566 -23.35 21.49 15.23
C ASN A 566 -22.09 22.18 15.81
N ARG A 567 -21.83 23.39 15.32
CA ARG A 567 -20.61 24.13 15.64
C ARG A 567 -20.44 24.45 17.12
N LYS A 568 -21.56 24.71 17.82
CA LYS A 568 -21.56 24.94 19.28
C LYS A 568 -21.18 23.67 20.05
N ALA A 569 -21.76 22.52 19.64
CA ALA A 569 -21.42 21.24 20.22
C ALA A 569 -19.93 20.87 19.97
N LEU A 570 -19.45 21.09 18.74
CA LEU A 570 -18.06 20.84 18.39
C LEU A 570 -17.10 21.72 19.20
N LEU A 571 -17.45 22.99 19.44
CA LEU A 571 -16.68 23.89 20.28
C LEU A 571 -16.66 23.43 21.73
N CYS A 572 -17.79 23.00 22.29
CA CYS A 572 -17.84 22.44 23.65
C CYS A 572 -16.94 21.22 23.78
N VAL A 573 -17.00 20.28 22.83
CA VAL A 573 -16.12 19.09 22.83
C VAL A 573 -14.66 19.49 22.74
N ALA A 574 -14.31 20.42 21.84
CA ALA A 574 -12.93 20.91 21.69
C ALA A 574 -12.41 21.56 22.97
N LEU A 575 -13.25 22.35 23.68
CA LEU A 575 -12.87 22.97 24.95
C LEU A 575 -12.68 21.92 26.05
N VAL A 576 -13.54 20.92 26.14
CA VAL A 576 -13.40 19.82 27.13
C VAL A 576 -12.09 19.07 26.86
N LEU A 577 -11.82 18.68 25.61
CA LEU A 577 -10.59 17.99 25.25
C LEU A 577 -9.35 18.85 25.54
N LEU A 578 -9.40 20.14 25.25
CA LEU A 578 -8.30 21.05 25.49
C LEU A 578 -8.01 21.21 26.98
N VAL A 579 -9.05 21.39 27.81
CA VAL A 579 -8.90 21.50 29.26
C VAL A 579 -8.36 20.19 29.85
N SER A 580 -8.90 19.04 29.43
CA SER A 580 -8.40 17.73 29.89
C SER A 580 -6.94 17.50 29.48
N TYR A 581 -6.58 17.89 28.25
CA TYR A 581 -5.23 17.77 27.76
C TYR A 581 -4.23 18.67 28.48
N ILE A 582 -4.60 19.94 28.74
CA ILE A 582 -3.76 20.86 29.53
C ILE A 582 -3.61 20.34 30.96
N GLY A 583 -4.67 19.84 31.57
CA GLY A 583 -4.62 19.23 32.92
C GLY A 583 -3.68 18.04 32.97
N ASP A 584 -3.75 17.15 31.97
CA ASP A 584 -2.84 16.01 31.88
C ASP A 584 -1.38 16.44 31.59
N GLN A 585 -1.16 17.46 30.79
CA GLN A 585 0.18 18.03 30.58
C GLN A 585 0.79 18.57 31.86
N VAL A 586 0.02 19.31 32.65
CA VAL A 586 0.48 19.87 33.95
C VAL A 586 0.78 18.76 34.95
N TYR A 587 -0.10 17.76 35.04
CA TYR A 587 0.10 16.59 35.90
C TYR A 587 1.32 15.77 35.49
N SER A 588 1.41 15.40 34.22
CA SER A 588 2.50 14.57 33.67
C SER A 588 3.86 15.31 33.63
N ALA A 589 3.87 16.64 33.72
CA ALA A 589 5.12 17.38 33.82
C ALA A 589 5.86 17.04 35.15
N GLN A 590 5.11 16.80 36.22
CA GLN A 590 5.65 16.41 37.54
C GLN A 590 5.67 14.89 37.75
N HIS A 591 4.72 14.18 37.14
CA HIS A 591 4.53 12.73 37.25
C HIS A 591 4.45 12.10 35.85
N PRO A 592 5.58 12.01 35.11
CA PRO A 592 5.55 11.46 33.76
C PRO A 592 5.15 9.98 33.80
N ASN A 593 4.34 9.58 32.83
CA ASN A 593 4.05 8.16 32.62
C ASN A 593 5.35 7.44 32.22
N SER A 594 5.81 6.51 33.04
CA SER A 594 7.09 5.81 32.92
C SER A 594 6.97 4.39 33.49
N GLY A 595 7.90 3.52 33.16
CA GLY A 595 7.96 2.13 33.65
C GLY A 595 8.07 1.10 32.53
N HIS A 596 7.87 -0.16 32.86
CA HIS A 596 8.03 -1.27 31.93
C HIS A 596 7.16 -1.11 30.68
N GLY A 597 7.79 -1.26 29.52
CA GLY A 597 7.14 -1.07 28.21
C GLY A 597 6.93 0.41 27.79
N ILE A 598 7.29 1.41 28.63
CA ILE A 598 7.15 2.84 28.33
C ILE A 598 8.52 3.50 28.18
N THR A 599 9.41 3.36 29.18
CA THR A 599 10.73 3.99 29.23
C THR A 599 11.89 3.01 29.33
N ASP A 600 11.64 1.73 29.63
CA ASP A 600 12.69 0.72 29.83
C ASP A 600 13.15 0.12 28.49
N THR A 601 13.80 0.92 27.67
CA THR A 601 14.47 0.44 26.46
C THR A 601 15.95 0.10 26.65
N GLY A 602 16.45 0.07 27.89
CA GLY A 602 17.88 -0.09 28.09
C GLY A 602 18.43 -0.64 29.41
N SER A 603 17.63 -0.97 30.43
CA SER A 603 18.18 -1.32 31.75
C SER A 603 18.06 -2.77 32.24
N SER A 604 17.73 -3.73 31.34
CA SER A 604 17.65 -5.14 31.75
C SER A 604 18.98 -5.90 31.74
N SER A 605 20.16 -5.24 31.73
CA SER A 605 21.45 -5.92 31.71
C SER A 605 22.39 -5.63 32.92
N VAL A 606 21.95 -4.97 34.00
CA VAL A 606 22.86 -4.62 35.13
C VAL A 606 22.37 -5.06 36.50
N GLU A 607 21.29 -5.79 36.67
CA GLU A 607 20.91 -6.33 38.00
C GLU A 607 20.86 -7.84 38.08
N VAL A 608 21.99 -8.51 37.80
CA VAL A 608 22.32 -9.82 38.39
C VAL A 608 23.81 -9.85 38.72
N ARG A 609 24.24 -9.08 39.70
CA ARG A 609 25.47 -9.31 40.49
C ARG A 609 25.36 -8.57 41.82
N GLN A 610 24.62 -9.13 42.74
CA GLN A 610 24.96 -9.13 44.18
C GLN A 610 24.45 -10.40 44.82
#